data_0db98262b30872f075d86f6af926247d
#
_entry.id   0db98262b30872f075d86f6af926247d
#
_cell.length_a   1.000
_cell.length_b   1.000
_cell.length_c   1.000
_cell.angle_alpha   90.00
_cell.angle_beta   90.00
_cell.angle_gamma   90.00
#
_symmetry.space_group_name_H-M   'P 1'
#
loop_
_entity.id
_entity.type
_entity.pdbx_description
1 polymer ?
#
loop_
_entity_poly.entity_id
_entity_poly.type
_entity_poly.pdbx_seq_one_letter_code
_entity_poly.pdbx_strand_id
1 'polypeptide(L)'
;GKPAAPAKDAEPGEDSERTAVFRAVKPGSAPAGAGKGAPGKPADADPKPGAPKAAPAPEARVSKFVPLGDEPPKPPAPKPDPAAAPTVRRLDPSERTTQQPLPPRPPLDMLADLTNNPPPPPSPMRTVVRRVKIYAPIVVLLAVILAVVQLVRPLPAPKLVLTAKSQYTFPGGAPELPWPTEGQASMAAAGLGTIGSSGEQKPVPIASVTKSMTAYIIMRDHPFKKGEKGALIDVDKTAETEGQKDKSDNESTLNTVKEGDKISEYDAIAALMIPSANNIARLLARWDSGSQEAFVKKMNDTAKQLGMTNTTYTDPSGLDATTVSTAEDQVKLGLKIVELDALVDITRKPSWTDQTGKNWPNWNRLVPYNESLGIKTGTTTKAGGNLLFAAYKKVGDTNQLIVGAVLGQHKPPIIDTVIAASKN
;
A
#
# COMPACT_ATOMS: atom_id res chain seq x y z
N GLY A 1 -73.43 29.11 -31.66
CA GLY A 1 -72.54 29.01 -30.55
C GLY A 1 -71.11 29.42 -30.98
N LYS A 2 -70.70 30.57 -30.45
CA LYS A 2 -69.39 31.16 -30.71
C LYS A 2 -68.30 30.39 -29.90
N PRO A 3 -67.09 30.05 -30.42
CA PRO A 3 -66.08 29.42 -29.64
C PRO A 3 -65.36 30.44 -28.76
N ALA A 4 -65.02 30.04 -27.51
CA ALA A 4 -64.24 30.79 -26.54
C ALA A 4 -62.79 30.86 -26.90
N ALA A 5 -62.14 32.01 -26.61
CA ALA A 5 -60.74 32.29 -26.82
C ALA A 5 -59.82 31.46 -25.88
N PRO A 6 -58.59 31.13 -26.28
CA PRO A 6 -57.65 30.40 -25.46
C PRO A 6 -57.08 31.27 -24.35
N ALA A 7 -56.86 30.64 -23.18
CA ALA A 7 -56.22 31.24 -22.03
C ALA A 7 -54.73 31.50 -22.29
N LYS A 8 -54.26 32.65 -21.80
CA LYS A 8 -52.85 33.06 -21.84
C LYS A 8 -51.97 32.09 -21.04
N ASP A 9 -50.84 31.73 -21.66
CA ASP A 9 -49.75 31.02 -21.05
C ASP A 9 -49.21 31.77 -19.82
N ALA A 10 -49.17 31.05 -18.69
CA ALA A 10 -48.45 31.47 -17.51
C ALA A 10 -46.97 31.19 -17.72
N GLU A 11 -46.14 32.20 -17.64
CA GLU A 11 -44.70 32.10 -17.58
C GLU A 11 -44.27 31.23 -16.38
N PRO A 12 -43.29 30.29 -16.55
CA PRO A 12 -42.72 29.62 -15.40
C PRO A 12 -41.80 30.58 -14.66
N GLY A 13 -42.03 30.72 -13.35
CA GLY A 13 -41.24 31.55 -12.46
C GLY A 13 -39.77 31.18 -12.48
N GLU A 14 -38.95 32.20 -12.55
CA GLU A 14 -37.53 32.16 -12.24
C GLU A 14 -37.32 31.70 -10.79
N ASP A 15 -36.83 30.48 -10.61
CA ASP A 15 -36.29 30.07 -9.32
C ASP A 15 -34.96 29.35 -9.46
N SER A 16 -33.94 30.09 -8.96
CA SER A 16 -32.68 29.63 -8.41
C SER A 16 -31.64 29.01 -9.35
N GLU A 17 -31.08 29.82 -10.19
CA GLU A 17 -29.67 29.69 -10.52
C GLU A 17 -28.81 30.24 -9.35
N ARG A 18 -28.51 29.42 -8.34
CA ARG A 18 -27.41 29.68 -7.42
C ARG A 18 -26.13 29.06 -7.97
N THR A 19 -25.65 29.62 -9.05
CA THR A 19 -24.28 29.51 -9.51
C THR A 19 -23.42 30.31 -8.54
N ALA A 20 -22.47 29.66 -7.83
CA ALA A 20 -21.46 30.35 -7.06
C ALA A 20 -20.56 31.16 -8.04
N VAL A 21 -20.92 32.37 -8.31
CA VAL A 21 -20.12 33.33 -9.09
C VAL A 21 -19.08 33.89 -8.13
N PHE A 22 -17.84 33.50 -8.30
CA PHE A 22 -16.69 34.22 -7.71
C PHE A 22 -16.67 35.63 -8.27
N ARG A 23 -17.13 36.59 -7.46
CA ARG A 23 -17.06 38.02 -7.79
C ARG A 23 -15.60 38.45 -7.67
N ALA A 24 -14.98 38.82 -8.77
CA ALA A 24 -13.69 39.47 -8.81
C ALA A 24 -13.77 40.78 -8.00
N VAL A 25 -12.97 40.89 -6.95
CA VAL A 25 -12.76 42.14 -6.20
C VAL A 25 -11.94 43.05 -7.08
N LYS A 26 -12.53 44.16 -7.53
CA LYS A 26 -11.82 45.27 -8.17
C LYS A 26 -10.85 45.90 -7.15
N PRO A 27 -9.61 46.26 -7.53
CA PRO A 27 -8.73 47.02 -6.66
C PRO A 27 -9.31 48.41 -6.42
N GLY A 28 -9.69 48.71 -5.19
CA GLY A 28 -10.08 50.05 -4.75
C GLY A 28 -8.86 50.98 -4.67
N SER A 29 -8.96 52.14 -5.28
CA SER A 29 -8.03 53.25 -5.24
C SER A 29 -7.77 53.70 -3.83
N ALA A 30 -6.47 53.87 -3.46
CA ALA A 30 -6.02 54.46 -2.23
C ALA A 30 -6.23 55.99 -2.22
N PRO A 31 -6.54 56.60 -1.08
CA PRO A 31 -6.40 58.04 -0.91
C PRO A 31 -4.99 58.39 -0.44
N ALA A 32 -4.41 59.40 -1.06
CA ALA A 32 -3.15 60.00 -0.70
C ALA A 32 -3.26 60.80 0.61
N GLY A 33 -2.28 60.65 1.50
CA GLY A 33 -2.13 61.48 2.69
C GLY A 33 -0.67 61.50 3.12
N ALA A 34 -0.04 62.65 2.98
CA ALA A 34 1.37 62.90 3.23
C ALA A 34 1.72 62.97 4.72
N GLY A 35 2.94 62.50 5.08
CA GLY A 35 3.55 62.71 6.40
C GLY A 35 5.02 62.29 6.38
N LYS A 36 5.91 63.32 6.31
CA LYS A 36 7.38 63.22 6.35
C LYS A 36 7.92 62.80 7.73
N GLY A 37 8.99 62.06 7.73
CA GLY A 37 9.82 61.88 8.90
C GLY A 37 10.84 60.72 8.74
N ALA A 38 12.09 61.10 8.42
CA ALA A 38 13.27 60.23 8.48
C ALA A 38 14.23 60.81 9.55
N PRO A 39 15.41 60.20 9.85
CA PRO A 39 15.76 58.79 10.18
C PRO A 39 16.47 58.68 11.55
N GLY A 40 16.56 57.57 12.10
CA GLY A 40 17.40 57.26 13.25
C GLY A 40 17.95 55.84 13.21
N LYS A 41 19.27 55.73 13.19
CA LYS A 41 20.11 54.52 13.28
C LYS A 41 20.96 54.65 14.56
N PRO A 42 21.68 53.63 15.03
CA PRO A 42 21.33 52.38 15.70
C PRO A 42 21.86 52.33 17.16
N ALA A 43 21.50 51.35 17.92
CA ALA A 43 22.26 50.98 19.13
C ALA A 43 22.29 49.45 19.30
N ASP A 44 23.51 48.98 19.47
CA ASP A 44 23.92 47.61 19.81
C ASP A 44 23.34 47.12 21.13
N ALA A 45 23.06 45.85 21.22
CA ALA A 45 23.38 44.99 22.37
C ALA A 45 22.96 43.55 22.15
N ASP A 46 23.94 42.65 21.98
CA ASP A 46 23.91 41.24 22.37
C ASP A 46 23.71 41.11 23.91
N PRO A 47 23.24 39.98 24.47
CA PRO A 47 23.81 38.65 24.20
C PRO A 47 22.80 37.48 24.20
N LYS A 48 23.20 36.41 23.50
CA LYS A 48 22.68 35.07 23.62
C LYS A 48 22.70 34.52 25.06
N PRO A 49 21.79 33.62 25.38
CA PRO A 49 22.16 32.42 26.10
C PRO A 49 21.72 31.10 25.43
N GLY A 50 22.72 30.25 25.30
CA GLY A 50 22.68 28.83 25.66
C GLY A 50 21.73 27.90 24.91
N ALA A 51 22.24 27.24 23.86
CA ALA A 51 21.67 25.98 23.37
C ALA A 51 21.85 24.87 24.42
N PRO A 52 20.84 24.04 24.69
CA PRO A 52 21.05 22.83 25.48
C PRO A 52 21.75 21.76 24.62
N LYS A 53 22.79 21.18 25.23
CA LYS A 53 23.58 20.07 24.71
C LYS A 53 22.66 18.90 24.33
N ALA A 54 22.83 18.36 23.13
CA ALA A 54 22.30 17.11 22.70
C ALA A 54 22.76 15.96 23.62
N ALA A 55 21.83 15.16 24.10
CA ALA A 55 22.09 13.89 24.74
C ALA A 55 22.64 12.89 23.70
N PRO A 56 23.60 12.04 24.07
CA PRO A 56 24.16 11.07 23.14
C PRO A 56 23.14 9.99 22.74
N ALA A 57 23.12 9.66 21.48
CA ALA A 57 22.35 8.59 20.91
C ALA A 57 22.72 7.23 21.57
N PRO A 58 21.77 6.32 21.77
CA PRO A 58 22.09 4.98 22.25
C PRO A 58 22.85 4.22 21.17
N GLU A 59 24.03 3.75 21.56
CA GLU A 59 24.88 2.89 20.74
C GLU A 59 24.12 1.64 20.30
N ALA A 60 24.14 1.37 19.00
CA ALA A 60 23.71 0.13 18.42
C ALA A 60 24.53 -1.03 19.01
N ARG A 61 23.93 -1.91 19.79
CA ARG A 61 24.50 -3.18 20.17
C ARG A 61 24.65 -4.06 18.93
N VAL A 62 25.83 -4.01 18.36
CA VAL A 62 26.26 -4.99 17.37
C VAL A 62 26.51 -6.29 18.13
N SER A 63 25.68 -7.30 17.93
CA SER A 63 25.98 -8.68 18.33
C SER A 63 27.21 -9.15 17.55
N LYS A 64 28.36 -9.19 18.25
CA LYS A 64 29.53 -9.91 17.76
C LYS A 64 29.22 -11.40 17.82
N PHE A 65 29.05 -12.01 16.66
CA PHE A 65 29.25 -13.43 16.50
C PHE A 65 30.72 -13.72 16.82
N VAL A 66 30.95 -14.49 17.87
CA VAL A 66 32.28 -15.09 18.16
C VAL A 66 32.36 -16.33 17.25
N PRO A 67 33.29 -16.41 16.32
CA PRO A 67 33.57 -17.68 15.66
C PRO A 67 34.22 -18.63 16.69
N LEU A 68 33.67 -19.83 16.80
CA LEU A 68 34.32 -20.94 17.51
C LEU A 68 35.64 -21.16 16.82
N GLY A 69 36.73 -20.94 17.57
CA GLY A 69 38.08 -21.13 17.09
C GLY A 69 38.35 -22.57 16.65
N ASP A 70 38.98 -22.69 15.51
CA ASP A 70 39.59 -23.92 15.07
C ASP A 70 40.67 -24.30 16.07
N GLU A 71 40.48 -25.45 16.73
CA GLU A 71 41.50 -26.11 17.52
C GLU A 71 42.62 -26.59 16.56
N PRO A 72 43.90 -26.26 16.82
CA PRO A 72 44.94 -26.68 15.94
C PRO A 72 45.11 -28.22 16.00
N PRO A 73 45.43 -28.87 14.90
CA PRO A 73 45.57 -30.33 14.87
C PRO A 73 46.71 -30.79 15.76
N LYS A 74 46.42 -31.70 16.66
CA LYS A 74 47.36 -32.43 17.51
C LYS A 74 48.38 -33.15 16.63
N PRO A 75 49.67 -33.07 16.93
CA PRO A 75 50.68 -33.73 16.12
C PRO A 75 50.51 -35.26 16.18
N PRO A 76 50.82 -35.98 15.10
CA PRO A 76 50.68 -37.43 15.05
C PRO A 76 51.65 -38.12 16.01
N ALA A 77 51.13 -39.07 16.76
CA ALA A 77 51.94 -39.97 17.60
C ALA A 77 52.97 -40.75 16.77
N PRO A 78 54.20 -40.95 17.29
CA PRO A 78 55.25 -41.68 16.57
C PRO A 78 54.84 -43.12 16.36
N LYS A 79 55.06 -43.62 15.14
CA LYS A 79 54.98 -45.05 14.80
C LYS A 79 56.01 -45.83 15.61
N PRO A 80 55.67 -46.99 16.22
CA PRO A 80 56.63 -47.84 16.84
C PRO A 80 57.46 -48.51 15.75
N ASP A 81 58.77 -48.46 15.94
CA ASP A 81 59.76 -49.19 15.17
C ASP A 81 59.57 -50.71 15.27
N PRO A 82 59.85 -51.46 14.21
CA PRO A 82 59.74 -52.92 14.26
C PRO A 82 60.94 -53.52 15.03
N ALA A 83 60.74 -53.80 16.35
CA ALA A 83 61.70 -54.51 17.10
C ALA A 83 61.60 -56.03 16.86
N ALA A 84 62.70 -56.51 16.34
CA ALA A 84 63.30 -57.85 16.39
C ALA A 84 62.42 -59.00 16.95
N ALA A 85 62.25 -59.98 16.10
CA ALA A 85 61.82 -61.31 16.44
C ALA A 85 62.77 -61.98 17.44
N PRO A 86 62.26 -62.60 18.52
CA PRO A 86 63.14 -63.41 19.37
C PRO A 86 63.46 -64.71 18.68
N THR A 87 64.76 -64.94 18.54
CA THR A 87 65.41 -66.21 18.12
C THR A 87 64.98 -67.33 19.06
N VAL A 88 64.30 -68.32 18.53
CA VAL A 88 64.01 -69.58 19.25
C VAL A 88 65.35 -70.37 19.39
N ARG A 89 65.80 -70.43 20.62
CA ARG A 89 66.93 -71.31 21.02
C ARG A 89 66.42 -72.75 21.00
N ARG A 90 66.96 -73.57 20.06
CA ARG A 90 66.78 -75.02 20.06
C ARG A 90 67.39 -75.58 21.32
N LEU A 91 66.61 -76.19 22.17
CA LEU A 91 67.05 -76.99 23.30
C LEU A 91 67.30 -78.40 22.82
N ASP A 92 68.42 -78.98 23.32
CA ASP A 92 68.91 -80.29 23.03
C ASP A 92 67.97 -81.40 23.45
N PRO A 93 67.94 -82.58 22.76
CA PRO A 93 66.93 -83.64 23.00
C PRO A 93 67.16 -84.52 24.25
N SER A 94 68.06 -84.17 25.15
CA SER A 94 68.46 -85.08 26.22
C SER A 94 67.90 -84.84 27.62
N GLU A 95 66.98 -83.92 27.82
CA GLU A 95 66.33 -83.75 29.12
C GLU A 95 64.86 -84.12 29.06
N ARG A 96 64.53 -85.41 29.05
CA ARG A 96 63.24 -85.93 29.34
C ARG A 96 63.07 -86.00 30.88
N THR A 97 62.50 -84.96 31.44
CA THR A 97 61.97 -84.99 32.83
C THR A 97 60.62 -85.59 32.78
N THR A 98 60.45 -86.71 33.50
CA THR A 98 59.12 -87.29 33.69
C THR A 98 58.22 -86.35 34.44
N GLN A 99 57.19 -85.82 33.79
CA GLN A 99 56.15 -85.00 34.39
C GLN A 99 55.31 -85.95 35.21
N GLN A 100 55.21 -85.69 36.52
CA GLN A 100 54.18 -86.27 37.39
C GLN A 100 52.79 -85.71 36.93
N PRO A 101 51.71 -86.52 37.02
CA PRO A 101 50.37 -86.07 36.72
C PRO A 101 50.03 -84.91 37.66
N LEU A 102 49.62 -83.80 37.11
CA LEU A 102 49.11 -82.68 37.87
C LEU A 102 47.91 -83.12 38.66
N PRO A 103 47.75 -82.65 39.93
CA PRO A 103 46.61 -82.95 40.75
C PRO A 103 45.35 -82.33 40.05
N PRO A 104 44.15 -82.94 40.23
CA PRO A 104 42.93 -82.43 39.62
C PRO A 104 42.65 -81.02 40.12
N ARG A 105 42.35 -80.14 39.16
CA ARG A 105 42.06 -78.70 39.40
C ARG A 105 40.90 -78.53 40.40
N PRO A 106 40.97 -77.60 41.39
CA PRO A 106 39.90 -77.36 42.30
C PRO A 106 38.59 -77.04 41.57
N PRO A 107 37.44 -77.44 42.10
CA PRO A 107 36.11 -77.23 41.45
C PRO A 107 35.79 -75.76 41.19
N LEU A 108 36.38 -74.83 41.93
CA LEU A 108 36.23 -73.41 41.73
C LEU A 108 36.89 -72.89 40.42
N ASP A 109 38.04 -73.48 40.04
CA ASP A 109 38.73 -73.11 38.80
C ASP A 109 37.97 -73.62 37.56
N MET A 110 37.31 -74.78 37.69
CA MET A 110 36.40 -75.22 36.62
C MET A 110 35.15 -74.36 36.49
N LEU A 111 34.66 -73.86 37.63
CA LEU A 111 33.53 -72.91 37.56
C LEU A 111 33.94 -71.56 37.01
N ALA A 112 35.11 -71.06 37.26
CA ALA A 112 35.68 -69.84 36.73
C ALA A 112 35.91 -69.94 35.20
N ASP A 113 36.36 -71.13 34.73
CA ASP A 113 36.55 -71.36 33.27
C ASP A 113 35.20 -71.44 32.55
N LEU A 114 34.14 -71.93 33.22
CA LEU A 114 32.79 -71.97 32.63
C LEU A 114 32.08 -70.57 32.62
N THR A 115 32.42 -69.76 33.60
CA THR A 115 31.77 -68.41 33.71
C THR A 115 32.55 -67.31 32.98
N ASN A 116 33.85 -67.50 32.73
CA ASN A 116 34.73 -66.52 32.15
C ASN A 116 35.10 -66.78 30.68
N ASN A 117 34.37 -67.69 30.02
CA ASN A 117 34.53 -67.83 28.57
C ASN A 117 34.02 -66.56 27.89
N PRO A 118 34.91 -65.80 27.17
CA PRO A 118 34.46 -64.67 26.41
C PRO A 118 33.41 -65.13 25.39
N PRO A 119 32.31 -64.40 25.25
CA PRO A 119 31.25 -64.75 24.29
C PRO A 119 31.86 -64.92 22.91
N PRO A 120 31.45 -65.90 22.11
CA PRO A 120 31.98 -66.14 20.79
C PRO A 120 31.85 -64.83 19.94
N PRO A 121 32.87 -64.51 19.14
CA PRO A 121 32.85 -63.29 18.32
C PRO A 121 31.57 -63.23 17.48
N PRO A 122 30.90 -62.11 17.46
CA PRO A 122 29.63 -61.98 16.72
C PRO A 122 29.88 -62.30 15.26
N SER A 123 29.14 -63.26 14.73
CA SER A 123 29.21 -63.56 13.29
C SER A 123 28.85 -62.33 12.49
N PRO A 124 29.52 -62.05 11.34
CA PRO A 124 29.22 -60.83 10.53
C PRO A 124 27.75 -60.72 10.17
N MET A 125 27.04 -61.82 9.97
CA MET A 125 25.59 -61.85 9.74
C MET A 125 24.78 -61.34 10.92
N ARG A 126 25.15 -61.71 12.14
CA ARG A 126 24.48 -61.22 13.39
C ARG A 126 24.69 -59.75 13.58
N THR A 127 25.87 -59.21 13.24
CA THR A 127 26.15 -57.77 13.31
C THR A 127 25.35 -57.00 12.30
N VAL A 128 25.20 -57.49 11.06
CA VAL A 128 24.36 -56.88 10.04
C VAL A 128 22.90 -56.88 10.45
N VAL A 129 22.35 -58.04 10.92
CA VAL A 129 20.94 -58.10 11.37
C VAL A 129 20.69 -57.16 12.55
N ARG A 130 21.63 -57.03 13.51
CA ARG A 130 21.50 -56.10 14.63
C ARG A 130 21.52 -54.66 14.15
N ARG A 131 22.38 -54.29 13.22
CA ARG A 131 22.41 -52.95 12.62
C ARG A 131 21.14 -52.66 11.87
N VAL A 132 20.64 -53.60 11.07
CA VAL A 132 19.35 -53.42 10.36
C VAL A 132 18.20 -53.24 11.35
N LYS A 133 18.10 -54.04 12.39
CA LYS A 133 17.06 -53.91 13.43
C LYS A 133 17.10 -52.54 14.15
N ILE A 134 18.30 -51.95 14.31
CA ILE A 134 18.43 -50.63 14.96
C ILE A 134 18.16 -49.48 13.97
N TYR A 135 18.74 -49.55 12.78
CA TYR A 135 18.70 -48.43 11.84
C TYR A 135 17.43 -48.41 10.97
N ALA A 136 16.82 -49.57 10.68
CA ALA A 136 15.60 -49.59 9.86
C ALA A 136 14.44 -48.78 10.48
N PRO A 137 14.10 -48.93 11.78
CA PRO A 137 13.05 -48.10 12.39
C PRO A 137 13.42 -46.59 12.38
N ILE A 138 14.69 -46.25 12.53
CA ILE A 138 15.15 -44.85 12.49
C ILE A 138 14.97 -44.30 11.08
N VAL A 139 15.34 -45.03 10.05
CA VAL A 139 15.17 -44.62 8.65
C VAL A 139 13.68 -44.46 8.31
N VAL A 140 12.84 -45.40 8.76
CA VAL A 140 11.39 -45.32 8.57
C VAL A 140 10.82 -44.08 9.31
N LEU A 141 11.24 -43.81 10.54
CA LEU A 141 10.82 -42.63 11.29
C LEU A 141 11.22 -41.33 10.56
N LEU A 142 12.47 -41.25 10.08
CA LEU A 142 12.94 -40.09 9.32
C LEU A 142 12.14 -39.93 8.00
N ALA A 143 11.83 -41.01 7.32
CA ALA A 143 10.99 -40.98 6.11
C ALA A 143 9.57 -40.48 6.40
N VAL A 144 8.98 -40.93 7.53
CA VAL A 144 7.66 -40.46 7.97
C VAL A 144 7.71 -38.97 8.33
N ILE A 145 8.73 -38.52 9.08
CA ILE A 145 8.92 -37.11 9.43
C ILE A 145 9.07 -36.27 8.14
N LEU A 146 9.88 -36.74 7.19
CA LEU A 146 10.05 -36.06 5.92
C LEU A 146 8.74 -35.98 5.13
N ALA A 147 7.98 -37.08 5.07
CA ALA A 147 6.66 -37.09 4.43
C ALA A 147 5.68 -36.12 5.09
N VAL A 148 5.64 -36.07 6.42
CA VAL A 148 4.79 -35.13 7.17
C VAL A 148 5.23 -33.70 6.88
N VAL A 149 6.53 -33.41 6.93
CA VAL A 149 7.06 -32.05 6.61
C VAL A 149 6.69 -31.64 5.19
N GLN A 150 6.75 -32.55 4.22
CA GLN A 150 6.37 -32.27 2.83
C GLN A 150 4.85 -32.05 2.67
N LEU A 151 4.02 -32.77 3.42
CA LEU A 151 2.57 -32.60 3.42
C LEU A 151 2.12 -31.29 4.07
N VAL A 152 2.82 -30.84 5.11
CA VAL A 152 2.47 -29.59 5.85
C VAL A 152 3.18 -28.37 5.27
N ARG A 153 4.17 -28.59 4.40
CA ARG A 153 4.88 -27.49 3.75
C ARG A 153 3.93 -26.70 2.85
N PRO A 154 3.70 -25.39 3.13
CA PRO A 154 2.90 -24.58 2.23
C PRO A 154 3.53 -24.61 0.83
N LEU A 155 2.72 -24.88 -0.18
CA LEU A 155 3.15 -24.81 -1.56
C LEU A 155 3.69 -23.38 -1.82
N PRO A 156 4.83 -23.23 -2.51
CA PRO A 156 5.29 -21.91 -2.89
C PRO A 156 4.18 -21.25 -3.72
N ALA A 157 3.90 -19.98 -3.39
CA ALA A 157 2.90 -19.21 -4.15
C ALA A 157 3.22 -19.31 -5.65
N PRO A 158 2.25 -19.64 -6.49
CA PRO A 158 2.48 -19.73 -7.93
C PRO A 158 2.95 -18.37 -8.43
N LYS A 159 4.16 -18.29 -8.93
CA LYS A 159 4.66 -17.10 -9.62
C LYS A 159 4.18 -17.19 -11.06
N LEU A 160 3.23 -16.33 -11.40
CA LEU A 160 2.86 -16.14 -12.81
C LEU A 160 4.05 -15.45 -13.50
N VAL A 161 4.73 -16.16 -14.36
CA VAL A 161 5.73 -15.61 -15.26
C VAL A 161 5.10 -15.47 -16.63
N LEU A 162 5.02 -14.24 -17.11
CA LEU A 162 4.61 -14.00 -18.50
C LEU A 162 5.60 -14.70 -19.44
N THR A 163 5.13 -15.64 -20.24
CA THR A 163 5.92 -16.32 -21.27
C THR A 163 6.07 -15.46 -22.54
N ALA A 164 5.26 -14.39 -22.65
CA ALA A 164 5.34 -13.38 -23.70
C ALA A 164 6.08 -12.14 -23.21
N LYS A 165 6.47 -11.25 -24.12
CA LYS A 165 7.04 -9.94 -23.79
C LYS A 165 6.05 -9.18 -22.89
N SER A 166 6.56 -8.52 -21.84
CA SER A 166 5.75 -7.71 -20.91
C SER A 166 5.14 -6.47 -21.58
N GLN A 167 5.58 -6.14 -22.77
CA GLN A 167 5.10 -5.02 -23.57
C GLN A 167 4.80 -5.51 -24.99
N TYR A 168 3.67 -5.06 -25.52
CA TYR A 168 3.29 -5.22 -26.90
C TYR A 168 3.07 -3.86 -27.53
N THR A 169 3.77 -3.57 -28.62
CA THR A 169 3.54 -2.36 -29.40
C THR A 169 2.56 -2.69 -30.52
N PHE A 170 1.40 -2.07 -30.49
CA PHE A 170 0.42 -2.24 -31.56
C PHE A 170 0.95 -1.63 -32.86
N PRO A 171 0.77 -2.30 -34.00
CA PRO A 171 1.12 -1.73 -35.28
C PRO A 171 0.17 -0.55 -35.59
N GLY A 172 0.72 0.54 -36.12
CA GLY A 172 -0.01 1.77 -36.47
C GLY A 172 0.65 3.02 -35.90
N GLY A 173 0.14 4.19 -36.24
CA GLY A 173 0.53 5.46 -35.65
C GLY A 173 -0.01 5.63 -34.21
N ALA A 174 0.55 6.60 -33.48
CA ALA A 174 -0.04 7.01 -32.21
C ALA A 174 -1.46 7.53 -32.47
N PRO A 175 -2.45 7.17 -31.61
CA PRO A 175 -3.81 7.67 -31.77
C PRO A 175 -3.82 9.20 -31.60
N GLU A 176 -4.41 9.89 -32.55
CA GLU A 176 -4.67 11.33 -32.43
C GLU A 176 -5.91 11.51 -31.53
N LEU A 177 -5.68 11.96 -30.30
CA LEU A 177 -6.74 12.29 -29.36
C LEU A 177 -6.93 13.79 -29.28
N PRO A 178 -8.17 14.28 -29.07
CA PRO A 178 -8.45 15.70 -28.88
C PRO A 178 -7.99 16.20 -27.49
N TRP A 179 -6.68 16.20 -27.29
CA TRP A 179 -6.09 16.62 -26.02
C TRP A 179 -6.45 18.08 -25.67
N PRO A 180 -6.64 18.39 -24.38
CA PRO A 180 -6.84 19.77 -23.96
C PRO A 180 -5.62 20.62 -24.31
N THR A 181 -5.88 21.87 -24.68
CA THR A 181 -4.83 22.85 -25.05
C THR A 181 -4.19 23.54 -23.84
N GLU A 182 -4.68 23.29 -22.64
CA GLU A 182 -4.23 23.88 -21.39
C GLU A 182 -3.98 22.77 -20.36
N GLY A 183 -3.03 22.99 -19.45
CA GLY A 183 -2.69 22.06 -18.38
C GLY A 183 -2.05 20.76 -18.88
N GLN A 184 -2.40 19.67 -18.27
CA GLN A 184 -1.89 18.35 -18.63
C GLN A 184 -3.00 17.30 -18.60
N ALA A 185 -2.85 16.28 -19.42
CA ALA A 185 -3.77 15.15 -19.45
C ALA A 185 -3.02 13.84 -19.67
N SER A 186 -3.62 12.74 -19.22
CA SER A 186 -3.16 11.38 -19.52
C SER A 186 -4.34 10.42 -19.55
N MET A 187 -4.23 9.37 -20.34
CA MET A 187 -5.27 8.35 -20.47
C MET A 187 -4.66 6.96 -20.64
N ALA A 188 -5.29 5.98 -20.04
CA ALA A 188 -4.93 4.57 -20.14
C ALA A 188 -6.17 3.70 -20.36
N ALA A 189 -6.00 2.61 -21.07
CA ALA A 189 -6.98 1.55 -21.17
C ALA A 189 -6.61 0.44 -20.17
N ALA A 190 -7.56 0.08 -19.32
CA ALA A 190 -7.33 -0.95 -18.31
C ALA A 190 -6.95 -2.28 -18.97
N GLY A 191 -5.86 -2.88 -18.50
CA GLY A 191 -5.30 -4.11 -19.05
C GLY A 191 -4.49 -3.96 -20.35
N LEU A 192 -4.54 -2.79 -21.03
CA LEU A 192 -3.79 -2.55 -22.27
C LEU A 192 -2.63 -1.56 -22.07
N GLY A 193 -2.72 -0.68 -21.06
CA GLY A 193 -1.67 0.30 -20.77
C GLY A 193 -2.03 1.73 -21.19
N THR A 194 -1.02 2.59 -21.23
CA THR A 194 -1.17 4.02 -21.55
C THR A 194 -1.55 4.21 -23.02
N ILE A 195 -2.61 4.97 -23.26
CA ILE A 195 -3.04 5.39 -24.63
C ILE A 195 -2.22 6.61 -25.05
N GLY A 196 -2.01 7.56 -24.15
CA GLY A 196 -1.22 8.76 -24.40
C GLY A 196 -1.29 9.76 -23.27
N SER A 197 -0.49 10.83 -23.39
CA SER A 197 -0.48 11.97 -22.48
C SER A 197 -0.22 13.26 -23.26
N SER A 198 -0.63 14.40 -22.69
CA SER A 198 -0.48 15.74 -23.26
C SER A 198 -0.10 16.73 -22.17
N GLY A 199 0.61 17.78 -22.57
CA GLY A 199 1.17 18.77 -21.65
C GLY A 199 2.38 18.27 -20.90
N GLU A 200 3.08 19.19 -20.24
CA GLU A 200 4.24 18.86 -19.41
C GLU A 200 3.78 18.12 -18.14
N GLN A 201 4.21 16.86 -17.97
CA GLN A 201 3.86 16.04 -16.81
C GLN A 201 4.71 16.44 -15.58
N LYS A 202 4.44 17.64 -15.07
CA LYS A 202 5.07 18.18 -13.86
C LYS A 202 4.06 18.26 -12.71
N PRO A 203 4.51 18.14 -11.45
CA PRO A 203 3.62 18.28 -10.31
C PRO A 203 2.87 19.61 -10.31
N VAL A 204 1.54 19.54 -10.30
CA VAL A 204 0.63 20.70 -10.18
C VAL A 204 -0.35 20.47 -9.04
N PRO A 205 -0.89 21.54 -8.41
CA PRO A 205 -1.94 21.40 -7.42
C PRO A 205 -3.15 20.67 -8.00
N ILE A 206 -3.68 19.65 -7.31
CA ILE A 206 -4.76 18.82 -7.82
C ILE A 206 -6.11 19.04 -7.13
N ALA A 207 -6.15 19.93 -6.14
CA ALA A 207 -7.36 20.21 -5.38
C ALA A 207 -8.04 18.92 -4.91
N SER A 208 -9.37 18.88 -4.88
CA SER A 208 -10.16 17.76 -4.36
C SER A 208 -10.01 16.43 -5.13
N VAL A 209 -9.24 16.35 -6.21
CA VAL A 209 -8.86 15.05 -6.79
C VAL A 209 -8.06 14.22 -5.79
N THR A 210 -7.36 14.87 -4.84
CA THR A 210 -6.71 14.26 -3.66
C THR A 210 -7.59 13.26 -2.92
N LYS A 211 -8.89 13.54 -2.82
CA LYS A 211 -9.87 12.67 -2.13
C LYS A 211 -9.99 11.29 -2.76
N SER A 212 -9.54 11.12 -4.00
CA SER A 212 -9.44 9.81 -4.64
C SER A 212 -8.44 8.91 -3.93
N MET A 213 -7.29 9.47 -3.50
CA MET A 213 -6.31 8.72 -2.69
C MET A 213 -6.86 8.41 -1.30
N THR A 214 -7.53 9.38 -0.68
CA THR A 214 -8.20 9.18 0.62
C THR A 214 -9.23 8.05 0.54
N ALA A 215 -10.13 8.09 -0.45
CA ALA A 215 -11.12 7.04 -0.66
C ALA A 215 -10.47 5.67 -0.94
N TYR A 216 -9.43 5.65 -1.78
CA TYR A 216 -8.71 4.41 -2.10
C TYR A 216 -8.10 3.75 -0.85
N ILE A 217 -7.45 4.54 0.01
CA ILE A 217 -6.83 4.03 1.26
C ILE A 217 -7.91 3.49 2.19
N ILE A 218 -8.97 4.26 2.44
CA ILE A 218 -10.07 3.83 3.31
C ILE A 218 -10.69 2.52 2.80
N MET A 219 -11.04 2.43 1.53
CA MET A 219 -11.63 1.23 0.94
C MET A 219 -10.68 0.02 0.88
N ARG A 220 -9.37 0.25 0.86
CA ARG A 220 -8.35 -0.81 0.93
C ARG A 220 -8.20 -1.36 2.35
N ASP A 221 -8.15 -0.46 3.34
CA ASP A 221 -7.84 -0.78 4.73
C ASP A 221 -9.09 -1.20 5.52
N HIS A 222 -10.27 -0.71 5.12
CA HIS A 222 -11.59 -1.00 5.68
C HIS A 222 -12.58 -1.41 4.56
N PRO A 223 -12.37 -2.56 3.91
CA PRO A 223 -13.17 -2.94 2.75
C PRO A 223 -14.61 -3.32 3.12
N PHE A 224 -15.58 -2.81 2.35
CA PHE A 224 -16.96 -3.27 2.37
C PHE A 224 -17.44 -3.60 0.95
N LYS A 225 -18.44 -4.47 0.83
CA LYS A 225 -18.97 -4.89 -0.46
C LYS A 225 -20.01 -3.92 -0.99
N LYS A 226 -20.20 -3.91 -2.30
CA LYS A 226 -21.28 -3.18 -2.94
C LYS A 226 -22.63 -3.52 -2.29
N GLY A 227 -23.36 -2.48 -1.86
CA GLY A 227 -24.64 -2.60 -1.16
C GLY A 227 -24.54 -2.68 0.37
N GLU A 228 -23.35 -2.85 0.92
CA GLU A 228 -23.10 -2.76 2.37
C GLU A 228 -22.86 -1.32 2.79
N LYS A 229 -23.00 -1.05 4.09
CA LYS A 229 -22.78 0.29 4.67
C LYS A 229 -21.38 0.45 5.28
N GLY A 230 -20.63 -0.64 5.46
CA GLY A 230 -19.34 -0.62 6.14
C GLY A 230 -19.44 -0.28 7.63
N ALA A 231 -18.32 0.14 8.21
CA ALA A 231 -18.23 0.50 9.62
C ALA A 231 -19.04 1.76 9.96
N LEU A 232 -19.40 1.92 11.23
CA LEU A 232 -19.96 3.17 11.77
C LEU A 232 -18.82 4.03 12.33
N ILE A 233 -18.74 5.25 11.89
CA ILE A 233 -17.71 6.23 12.25
C ILE A 233 -18.34 7.30 13.12
N ASP A 234 -17.75 7.53 14.30
CA ASP A 234 -18.20 8.61 15.19
C ASP A 234 -17.76 9.96 14.65
N VAL A 235 -18.71 10.89 14.55
CA VAL A 235 -18.44 12.27 14.14
C VAL A 235 -17.89 13.03 15.34
N ASP A 236 -16.63 13.48 15.23
CA ASP A 236 -15.98 14.28 16.26
C ASP A 236 -16.38 15.77 16.18
N LYS A 237 -16.09 16.51 17.25
CA LYS A 237 -16.36 17.96 17.33
C LYS A 237 -15.67 18.75 16.23
N THR A 238 -14.49 18.31 15.82
CA THR A 238 -13.73 18.93 14.73
C THR A 238 -14.47 18.81 13.41
N ALA A 239 -15.01 17.65 13.08
CA ALA A 239 -15.76 17.44 11.84
C ALA A 239 -17.05 18.27 11.79
N GLU A 240 -17.76 18.44 12.91
CA GLU A 240 -18.91 19.36 13.01
C GLU A 240 -18.47 20.79 12.77
N THR A 241 -17.44 21.27 13.50
CA THR A 241 -16.94 22.65 13.39
C THR A 241 -16.46 22.97 11.98
N GLU A 242 -15.68 22.07 11.39
CA GLU A 242 -15.20 22.19 10.01
C GLU A 242 -16.36 22.09 9.00
N GLY A 243 -17.45 21.41 9.34
CA GLY A 243 -18.64 21.35 8.54
C GLY A 243 -19.26 22.72 8.25
N GLN A 244 -19.08 23.73 9.13
CA GLN A 244 -19.60 25.07 8.96
C GLN A 244 -18.71 25.99 8.10
N LYS A 245 -17.55 25.52 7.66
CA LYS A 245 -16.62 26.27 6.80
C LYS A 245 -17.14 26.52 5.38
N ASP A 246 -18.25 25.90 5.00
CA ASP A 246 -18.98 26.26 3.77
C ASP A 246 -19.43 27.72 3.75
N LYS A 247 -19.76 28.28 4.93
CA LYS A 247 -20.21 29.66 5.11
C LYS A 247 -19.09 30.65 5.36
N SER A 248 -18.06 30.26 6.14
CA SER A 248 -16.96 31.15 6.52
C SER A 248 -15.85 31.20 5.48
N ASP A 249 -15.49 30.05 4.92
CA ASP A 249 -14.28 29.89 4.10
C ASP A 249 -14.59 29.41 2.67
N ASN A 250 -15.87 29.28 2.33
CA ASN A 250 -16.34 28.76 1.03
C ASN A 250 -15.74 27.37 0.71
N GLU A 251 -15.53 26.53 1.75
CA GLU A 251 -15.09 25.15 1.57
C GLU A 251 -16.27 24.24 1.17
N SER A 252 -15.99 23.19 0.39
CA SER A 252 -16.95 22.11 0.20
C SER A 252 -16.97 21.24 1.46
N THR A 253 -18.09 21.19 2.17
CA THR A 253 -18.24 20.46 3.43
C THR A 253 -19.57 19.70 3.50
N LEU A 254 -19.63 18.68 4.33
CA LEU A 254 -20.88 18.09 4.80
C LEU A 254 -21.31 18.84 6.07
N ASN A 255 -22.13 19.87 5.93
CA ASN A 255 -22.54 20.77 7.02
C ASN A 255 -23.73 20.24 7.85
N THR A 256 -24.19 19.04 7.56
CA THR A 256 -25.32 18.39 8.23
C THR A 256 -24.92 17.49 9.39
N VAL A 257 -23.63 17.14 9.52
CA VAL A 257 -23.12 16.30 10.60
C VAL A 257 -22.91 17.09 11.88
N LYS A 258 -23.13 16.42 13.04
CA LYS A 258 -22.95 16.97 14.38
C LYS A 258 -22.09 16.04 15.22
N GLU A 259 -21.43 16.58 16.23
CA GLU A 259 -20.70 15.81 17.23
C GLU A 259 -21.60 14.74 17.86
N GLY A 260 -21.10 13.50 17.93
CA GLY A 260 -21.83 12.36 18.46
C GLY A 260 -22.72 11.62 17.45
N ASP A 261 -22.93 12.18 16.24
CA ASP A 261 -23.57 11.44 15.15
C ASP A 261 -22.71 10.24 14.75
N LYS A 262 -23.35 9.22 14.19
CA LYS A 262 -22.66 8.09 13.55
C LYS A 262 -22.93 8.12 12.05
N ILE A 263 -21.88 8.21 11.28
CA ILE A 263 -21.94 8.13 9.82
C ILE A 263 -21.43 6.75 9.36
N SER A 264 -22.16 6.09 8.45
CA SER A 264 -21.65 4.85 7.88
C SER A 264 -20.45 5.13 6.97
N GLU A 265 -19.54 4.19 6.85
CA GLU A 265 -18.39 4.31 5.96
C GLU A 265 -18.82 4.58 4.51
N TYR A 266 -19.86 3.91 4.03
CA TYR A 266 -20.49 4.19 2.74
C TYR A 266 -20.91 5.66 2.61
N ASP A 267 -21.62 6.21 3.61
CA ASP A 267 -22.10 7.58 3.58
C ASP A 267 -20.96 8.59 3.72
N ALA A 268 -19.91 8.26 4.48
CA ALA A 268 -18.70 9.06 4.56
C ALA A 268 -17.94 9.10 3.20
N ILE A 269 -17.79 7.96 2.54
CA ILE A 269 -17.17 7.90 1.19
C ILE A 269 -18.07 8.63 0.16
N ALA A 270 -19.40 8.50 0.26
CA ALA A 270 -20.31 9.24 -0.62
C ALA A 270 -20.19 10.76 -0.42
N ALA A 271 -20.12 11.22 0.84
CA ALA A 271 -19.91 12.63 1.16
C ALA A 271 -18.51 13.14 0.68
N LEU A 272 -17.51 12.29 0.76
CA LEU A 272 -16.16 12.57 0.27
C LEU A 272 -16.12 12.75 -1.26
N MET A 273 -16.78 11.86 -2.01
CA MET A 273 -16.65 11.77 -3.45
C MET A 273 -17.67 12.60 -4.22
N ILE A 274 -18.91 12.72 -3.74
CA ILE A 274 -20.02 13.38 -4.44
C ILE A 274 -20.04 14.89 -4.17
N PRO A 275 -20.35 15.40 -2.95
CA PRO A 275 -20.28 16.83 -2.66
C PRO A 275 -18.86 17.31 -2.33
N SER A 276 -17.88 16.40 -2.27
CA SER A 276 -16.47 16.76 -2.06
C SER A 276 -16.14 17.27 -0.65
N ALA A 277 -16.75 16.71 0.40
CA ALA A 277 -16.67 17.21 1.77
C ALA A 277 -15.24 17.14 2.36
N ASN A 278 -14.64 18.31 2.64
CA ASN A 278 -13.30 18.42 3.22
C ASN A 278 -13.26 17.97 4.68
N ASN A 279 -14.28 18.33 5.47
CA ASN A 279 -14.38 17.90 6.87
C ASN A 279 -14.47 16.38 6.99
N ILE A 280 -15.14 15.70 6.06
CA ILE A 280 -15.21 14.24 6.05
C ILE A 280 -13.88 13.61 5.60
N ALA A 281 -13.15 14.24 4.68
CA ALA A 281 -11.79 13.78 4.35
C ALA A 281 -10.87 13.77 5.59
N ARG A 282 -10.93 14.83 6.38
CA ARG A 282 -10.14 14.98 7.62
C ARG A 282 -10.64 14.04 8.74
N LEU A 283 -11.96 13.84 8.84
CA LEU A 283 -12.53 12.84 9.77
C LEU A 283 -12.07 11.43 9.44
N LEU A 284 -12.17 11.02 8.18
CA LEU A 284 -11.70 9.71 7.71
C LEU A 284 -10.20 9.50 7.97
N ALA A 285 -9.40 10.54 7.76
CA ALA A 285 -7.97 10.48 8.04
C ALA A 285 -7.68 10.24 9.53
N ARG A 286 -8.40 10.94 10.44
CA ARG A 286 -8.27 10.72 11.88
C ARG A 286 -8.79 9.35 12.31
N TRP A 287 -9.92 8.92 11.73
CA TRP A 287 -10.51 7.62 12.03
C TRP A 287 -9.60 6.46 11.65
N ASP A 288 -8.98 6.51 10.47
CA ASP A 288 -8.11 5.45 9.96
C ASP A 288 -6.73 5.41 10.64
N SER A 289 -6.12 6.58 10.86
CA SER A 289 -4.71 6.67 11.24
C SER A 289 -4.46 7.38 12.58
N GLY A 290 -5.50 7.81 13.30
CA GLY A 290 -5.41 8.52 14.58
C GLY A 290 -5.09 10.01 14.42
N SER A 291 -4.45 10.44 13.31
CA SER A 291 -4.21 11.85 12.99
C SER A 291 -4.14 12.10 11.49
N GLN A 292 -4.30 13.37 11.07
CA GLN A 292 -4.15 13.75 9.67
C GLN A 292 -2.71 13.57 9.18
N GLU A 293 -1.72 13.86 10.01
CA GLU A 293 -0.29 13.74 9.69
C GLU A 293 0.10 12.28 9.43
N ALA A 294 -0.39 11.36 10.28
CA ALA A 294 -0.17 9.92 10.09
C ALA A 294 -0.83 9.42 8.80
N PHE A 295 -2.03 9.91 8.49
CA PHE A 295 -2.72 9.57 7.26
C PHE A 295 -2.03 10.13 6.02
N VAL A 296 -1.55 11.38 6.05
CA VAL A 296 -0.76 11.99 4.96
C VAL A 296 0.52 11.21 4.70
N LYS A 297 1.20 10.73 5.76
CA LYS A 297 2.32 9.81 5.58
C LYS A 297 1.90 8.54 4.85
N LYS A 298 0.77 7.93 5.23
CA LYS A 298 0.20 6.74 4.57
C LYS A 298 -0.17 7.03 3.10
N MET A 299 -0.70 8.22 2.78
CA MET A 299 -0.98 8.66 1.41
C MET A 299 0.30 8.69 0.57
N ASN A 300 1.38 9.28 1.06
CA ASN A 300 2.66 9.35 0.36
C ASN A 300 3.33 7.99 0.22
N ASP A 301 3.25 7.13 1.23
CA ASP A 301 3.76 5.76 1.15
C ASP A 301 2.95 4.93 0.14
N THR A 302 1.62 5.12 0.08
CA THR A 302 0.77 4.50 -0.93
C THR A 302 1.07 5.01 -2.35
N ALA A 303 1.31 6.31 -2.51
CA ALA A 303 1.73 6.88 -3.79
C ALA A 303 3.02 6.23 -4.31
N LYS A 304 4.02 6.04 -3.45
CA LYS A 304 5.26 5.32 -3.79
C LYS A 304 4.99 3.88 -4.22
N GLN A 305 4.12 3.15 -3.48
CA GLN A 305 3.75 1.77 -3.81
C GLN A 305 3.06 1.67 -5.18
N LEU A 306 2.28 2.67 -5.55
CA LEU A 306 1.61 2.76 -6.85
C LEU A 306 2.51 3.31 -7.97
N GLY A 307 3.77 3.66 -7.67
CA GLY A 307 4.71 4.24 -8.64
C GLY A 307 4.35 5.67 -9.06
N MET A 308 3.65 6.41 -8.19
CA MET A 308 3.28 7.82 -8.39
C MET A 308 4.45 8.73 -7.94
N THR A 309 5.52 8.72 -8.70
CA THR A 309 6.81 9.34 -8.33
C THR A 309 6.79 10.88 -8.35
N ASN A 310 5.81 11.46 -9.03
CA ASN A 310 5.65 12.92 -9.16
C ASN A 310 4.49 13.44 -8.29
N THR A 311 4.13 12.72 -7.24
CA THR A 311 3.00 13.05 -6.36
C THR A 311 3.48 13.26 -4.95
N THR A 312 2.99 14.34 -4.34
CA THR A 312 3.18 14.66 -2.91
C THR A 312 1.84 15.10 -2.33
N TYR A 313 1.41 14.41 -1.28
CA TYR A 313 0.24 14.77 -0.48
C TYR A 313 0.68 15.50 0.77
N THR A 314 0.01 16.62 1.09
CA THR A 314 0.24 17.41 2.31
C THR A 314 -1.02 17.52 3.17
N ASP A 315 -2.18 17.16 2.60
CA ASP A 315 -3.45 17.11 3.30
C ASP A 315 -4.37 16.01 2.70
N PRO A 316 -5.39 15.52 3.44
CA PRO A 316 -6.27 14.46 2.95
C PRO A 316 -7.40 14.95 2.01
N SER A 317 -7.59 16.27 1.88
CA SER A 317 -8.70 16.88 1.15
C SER A 317 -8.29 17.52 -0.18
N GLY A 318 -7.02 17.93 -0.33
CA GLY A 318 -6.48 18.68 -1.44
C GLY A 318 -6.83 20.18 -1.39
N LEU A 319 -7.18 20.69 -0.21
CA LEU A 319 -7.38 22.13 -0.03
C LEU A 319 -6.06 22.88 -0.13
N ASP A 320 -4.99 22.28 0.37
CA ASP A 320 -3.64 22.84 0.32
C ASP A 320 -3.04 22.71 -1.08
N ALA A 321 -2.60 23.83 -1.63
CA ALA A 321 -1.99 23.84 -2.96
C ALA A 321 -0.61 23.16 -3.03
N THR A 322 -0.05 22.76 -1.89
CA THR A 322 1.18 21.97 -1.76
C THR A 322 0.94 20.47 -2.01
N THR A 323 -0.34 20.03 -2.00
CA THR A 323 -0.74 18.71 -2.50
C THR A 323 -0.71 18.73 -4.03
N VAL A 324 0.29 18.07 -4.60
CA VAL A 324 0.59 18.12 -6.04
C VAL A 324 0.72 16.75 -6.66
N SER A 325 0.41 16.64 -7.95
CA SER A 325 0.54 15.41 -8.74
C SER A 325 0.63 15.71 -10.23
N THR A 326 0.79 14.65 -11.03
CA THR A 326 0.70 14.69 -12.49
C THR A 326 -0.53 13.93 -12.99
N ALA A 327 -0.96 14.20 -14.22
CA ALA A 327 -2.05 13.45 -14.83
C ALA A 327 -1.71 11.95 -14.97
N GLU A 328 -0.48 11.63 -15.32
CA GLU A 328 -0.01 10.24 -15.39
C GLU A 328 -0.09 9.51 -14.04
N ASP A 329 0.32 10.16 -12.95
CA ASP A 329 0.24 9.57 -11.62
C ASP A 329 -1.21 9.39 -11.16
N GLN A 330 -2.09 10.35 -11.47
CA GLN A 330 -3.51 10.22 -11.16
C GLN A 330 -4.18 9.07 -11.95
N VAL A 331 -3.76 8.81 -13.18
CA VAL A 331 -4.24 7.66 -13.95
C VAL A 331 -3.82 6.34 -13.29
N LYS A 332 -2.60 6.23 -12.74
CA LYS A 332 -2.16 5.03 -11.99
C LYS A 332 -3.09 4.76 -10.80
N LEU A 333 -3.43 5.80 -10.04
CA LEU A 333 -4.39 5.70 -8.94
C LEU A 333 -5.79 5.33 -9.45
N GLY A 334 -6.26 5.98 -10.51
CA GLY A 334 -7.56 5.72 -11.11
C GLY A 334 -7.73 4.27 -11.56
N LEU A 335 -6.68 3.66 -12.13
CA LEU A 335 -6.67 2.24 -12.49
C LEU A 335 -6.86 1.32 -11.27
N LYS A 336 -6.41 1.72 -10.08
CA LYS A 336 -6.64 0.98 -8.84
C LYS A 336 -8.04 1.22 -8.25
N ILE A 337 -8.56 2.43 -8.40
CA ILE A 337 -9.90 2.78 -7.94
C ILE A 337 -10.97 1.97 -8.68
N VAL A 338 -10.83 1.79 -9.98
CA VAL A 338 -11.82 1.04 -10.79
C VAL A 338 -11.85 -0.46 -10.50
N GLU A 339 -10.87 -0.99 -9.75
CA GLU A 339 -10.87 -2.36 -9.22
C GLU A 339 -11.78 -2.50 -7.96
N LEU A 340 -12.26 -1.38 -7.39
CA LEU A 340 -13.07 -1.33 -6.17
C LEU A 340 -14.55 -1.10 -6.48
N ASP A 341 -15.30 -2.17 -6.73
CA ASP A 341 -16.70 -2.12 -7.16
C ASP A 341 -17.60 -1.24 -6.27
N ALA A 342 -17.41 -1.29 -4.95
CA ALA A 342 -18.20 -0.48 -4.02
C ALA A 342 -17.90 1.02 -4.16
N LEU A 343 -16.65 1.40 -4.41
CA LEU A 343 -16.26 2.78 -4.65
C LEU A 343 -16.79 3.28 -6.00
N VAL A 344 -16.68 2.47 -7.04
CA VAL A 344 -17.25 2.79 -8.36
C VAL A 344 -18.77 2.95 -8.29
N ASP A 345 -19.47 2.12 -7.50
CA ASP A 345 -20.91 2.25 -7.31
C ASP A 345 -21.31 3.61 -6.68
N ILE A 346 -20.46 4.17 -5.83
CA ILE A 346 -20.64 5.48 -5.24
C ILE A 346 -20.36 6.59 -6.26
N THR A 347 -19.17 6.55 -6.90
CA THR A 347 -18.70 7.65 -7.76
C THR A 347 -19.52 7.85 -9.03
N ARG A 348 -20.20 6.81 -9.52
CA ARG A 348 -21.09 6.88 -10.68
C ARG A 348 -22.47 7.48 -10.42
N LYS A 349 -22.82 7.77 -9.15
CA LYS A 349 -24.12 8.33 -8.80
C LYS A 349 -24.17 9.82 -9.13
N PRO A 350 -25.28 10.29 -9.74
CA PRO A 350 -25.46 11.72 -10.04
C PRO A 350 -25.73 12.56 -8.78
N SER A 351 -26.20 11.93 -7.71
CA SER A 351 -26.41 12.55 -6.42
C SER A 351 -26.44 11.50 -5.30
N TRP A 352 -26.37 11.98 -4.07
CA TRP A 352 -26.49 11.18 -2.86
C TRP A 352 -27.34 11.95 -1.83
N THR A 353 -28.19 11.24 -1.09
CA THR A 353 -28.99 11.81 -0.02
C THR A 353 -28.42 11.39 1.32
N ASP A 354 -28.13 12.36 2.18
CA ASP A 354 -27.56 12.11 3.49
C ASP A 354 -28.62 11.66 4.52
N GLN A 355 -28.18 11.38 5.74
CA GLN A 355 -29.06 10.90 6.82
C GLN A 355 -30.11 11.92 7.25
N THR A 356 -29.92 13.21 6.95
CA THR A 356 -30.91 14.26 7.23
C THR A 356 -31.96 14.40 6.14
N GLY A 357 -31.84 13.68 5.04
CA GLY A 357 -32.69 13.75 3.87
C GLY A 357 -32.26 14.81 2.85
N LYS A 358 -31.15 15.51 3.08
CA LYS A 358 -30.61 16.50 2.14
C LYS A 358 -29.96 15.80 0.95
N ASN A 359 -30.37 16.17 -0.26
CA ASN A 359 -29.76 15.66 -1.50
C ASN A 359 -28.56 16.50 -1.89
N TRP A 360 -27.47 15.83 -2.23
CA TRP A 360 -26.19 16.41 -2.64
C TRP A 360 -25.89 16.00 -4.08
N PRO A 361 -25.83 16.94 -5.04
CA PRO A 361 -25.50 16.64 -6.43
C PRO A 361 -24.01 16.32 -6.59
N ASN A 362 -23.70 15.47 -7.56
CA ASN A 362 -22.31 15.19 -7.95
C ASN A 362 -21.76 16.34 -8.79
N TRP A 363 -20.61 16.86 -8.42
CA TRP A 363 -19.91 17.87 -9.21
C TRP A 363 -19.45 17.36 -10.57
N ASN A 364 -19.25 16.04 -10.70
CA ASN A 364 -18.93 15.42 -12.00
C ASN A 364 -20.22 15.20 -12.80
N ARG A 365 -20.55 16.13 -13.66
CA ARG A 365 -21.73 16.07 -14.52
C ARG A 365 -21.60 15.12 -15.72
N LEU A 366 -20.48 14.39 -15.87
CA LEU A 366 -20.40 13.27 -16.81
C LEU A 366 -21.24 12.08 -16.36
N VAL A 367 -21.46 11.93 -15.05
CA VAL A 367 -22.34 10.88 -14.52
C VAL A 367 -23.79 11.37 -14.49
N PRO A 368 -24.77 10.50 -14.81
CA PRO A 368 -24.68 9.09 -15.19
C PRO A 368 -24.50 8.85 -16.71
N TYR A 369 -24.07 9.86 -17.44
CA TYR A 369 -23.99 9.83 -18.90
C TYR A 369 -22.64 9.29 -19.43
N ASN A 370 -22.58 9.01 -20.73
CA ASN A 370 -21.35 8.63 -21.44
C ASN A 370 -20.66 7.39 -20.86
N GLU A 371 -21.41 6.44 -20.32
CA GLU A 371 -20.86 5.25 -19.63
C GLU A 371 -19.84 5.62 -18.52
N SER A 372 -19.96 6.83 -17.96
CA SER A 372 -19.04 7.36 -16.95
C SER A 372 -19.22 6.64 -15.61
N LEU A 373 -18.10 6.26 -15.02
CA LEU A 373 -17.99 5.66 -13.69
C LEU A 373 -17.60 6.66 -12.59
N GLY A 374 -17.42 7.93 -12.94
CA GLY A 374 -16.92 8.97 -12.05
C GLY A 374 -15.56 9.45 -12.55
N ILE A 375 -14.58 9.77 -11.75
CA ILE A 375 -14.30 9.42 -10.35
C ILE A 375 -14.40 10.67 -9.44
N LYS A 376 -13.53 11.71 -9.67
CA LYS A 376 -13.48 12.88 -8.80
C LYS A 376 -13.06 14.15 -9.51
N THR A 377 -13.85 15.20 -9.27
CA THR A 377 -13.50 16.58 -9.66
C THR A 377 -12.69 17.28 -8.57
N GLY A 378 -11.90 18.30 -8.95
CA GLY A 378 -11.19 19.15 -8.01
C GLY A 378 -11.04 20.55 -8.56
N THR A 379 -11.36 21.57 -7.76
CA THR A 379 -11.21 22.97 -8.16
C THR A 379 -10.77 23.83 -6.98
N THR A 380 -9.74 24.63 -7.19
CA THR A 380 -9.38 25.79 -6.35
C THR A 380 -8.83 26.88 -7.25
N THR A 381 -8.73 28.10 -6.77
CA THR A 381 -8.16 29.21 -7.53
C THR A 381 -6.74 28.89 -8.03
N LYS A 382 -5.93 28.20 -7.21
CA LYS A 382 -4.53 27.86 -7.56
C LYS A 382 -4.44 26.65 -8.48
N ALA A 383 -5.30 25.67 -8.30
CA ALA A 383 -5.23 24.41 -9.04
C ALA A 383 -5.94 24.47 -10.42
N GLY A 384 -6.83 25.44 -10.61
CA GLY A 384 -7.74 25.38 -11.76
C GLY A 384 -8.74 24.22 -11.63
N GLY A 385 -9.27 23.77 -12.74
CA GLY A 385 -10.15 22.62 -12.86
C GLY A 385 -9.38 21.33 -13.09
N ASN A 386 -9.69 20.31 -12.30
CA ASN A 386 -9.09 18.99 -12.37
C ASN A 386 -10.17 17.92 -12.37
N LEU A 387 -9.97 16.86 -13.13
CA LEU A 387 -10.88 15.70 -13.15
C LEU A 387 -10.07 14.41 -13.36
N LEU A 388 -10.20 13.50 -12.41
CA LEU A 388 -9.88 12.09 -12.60
C LEU A 388 -11.17 11.37 -12.98
N PHE A 389 -11.20 10.69 -14.12
CA PHE A 389 -12.39 10.05 -14.64
C PHE A 389 -12.14 8.60 -15.07
N ALA A 390 -13.22 7.84 -15.14
CA ALA A 390 -13.25 6.53 -15.77
C ALA A 390 -14.57 6.36 -16.53
N ALA A 391 -14.52 5.62 -17.63
CA ALA A 391 -15.69 5.31 -18.44
C ALA A 391 -15.49 4.02 -19.22
N TYR A 392 -16.59 3.37 -19.60
CA TYR A 392 -16.54 2.33 -20.61
C TYR A 392 -16.64 2.89 -22.01
N LYS A 393 -15.86 2.36 -22.92
CA LYS A 393 -15.92 2.65 -24.34
C LYS A 393 -16.15 1.34 -25.10
N LYS A 394 -17.19 1.26 -25.87
CA LYS A 394 -17.43 0.11 -26.76
C LYS A 394 -16.45 0.15 -27.93
N VAL A 395 -15.65 -0.92 -28.08
CA VAL A 395 -14.71 -1.12 -29.18
C VAL A 395 -15.00 -2.48 -29.78
N GLY A 396 -15.62 -2.51 -30.95
CA GLY A 396 -16.17 -3.73 -31.52
C GLY A 396 -17.24 -4.32 -30.61
N ASP A 397 -17.08 -5.56 -30.19
CA ASP A 397 -17.98 -6.27 -29.27
C ASP A 397 -17.51 -6.21 -27.80
N THR A 398 -16.42 -5.49 -27.51
CA THR A 398 -15.82 -5.40 -26.17
C THR A 398 -16.08 -4.03 -25.56
N ASN A 399 -16.43 -4.00 -24.26
CA ASN A 399 -16.45 -2.78 -23.48
C ASN A 399 -15.07 -2.58 -22.85
N GLN A 400 -14.31 -1.65 -23.40
CA GLN A 400 -13.00 -1.29 -22.89
C GLN A 400 -13.15 -0.24 -21.76
N LEU A 401 -12.58 -0.53 -20.60
CA LEU A 401 -12.49 0.41 -19.50
C LEU A 401 -11.34 1.39 -19.76
N ILE A 402 -11.65 2.66 -19.73
CA ILE A 402 -10.71 3.78 -19.92
C ILE A 402 -10.65 4.57 -18.61
N VAL A 403 -9.45 4.94 -18.22
CA VAL A 403 -9.18 5.84 -17.09
C VAL A 403 -8.36 7.02 -17.61
N GLY A 404 -8.76 8.24 -17.26
CA GLY A 404 -8.05 9.44 -17.66
C GLY A 404 -8.02 10.49 -16.56
N ALA A 405 -7.08 11.41 -16.68
CA ALA A 405 -6.98 12.60 -15.85
C ALA A 405 -6.72 13.83 -16.71
N VAL A 406 -7.42 14.92 -16.40
CA VAL A 406 -7.21 16.25 -16.96
C VAL A 406 -6.97 17.19 -15.80
N LEU A 407 -5.84 17.89 -15.80
CA LEU A 407 -5.40 18.76 -14.70
C LEU A 407 -5.06 20.16 -15.21
N GLY A 408 -5.32 21.19 -14.37
CA GLY A 408 -4.85 22.55 -14.60
C GLY A 408 -5.63 23.30 -15.66
N GLN A 409 -6.96 23.19 -15.71
CA GLN A 409 -7.83 23.96 -16.60
C GLN A 409 -8.23 25.27 -15.91
N HIS A 410 -7.76 26.43 -16.39
CA HIS A 410 -7.98 27.73 -15.74
C HIS A 410 -9.03 28.61 -16.42
N LYS A 411 -9.54 28.23 -17.59
CA LYS A 411 -10.58 29.00 -18.29
C LYS A 411 -11.91 28.91 -17.55
N PRO A 412 -12.55 30.07 -17.21
CA PRO A 412 -13.88 30.06 -16.63
C PRO A 412 -14.97 29.66 -17.65
N PRO A 413 -16.05 28.99 -17.22
CA PRO A 413 -16.29 28.41 -15.88
C PRO A 413 -15.42 27.18 -15.64
N ILE A 414 -14.54 27.23 -14.62
CA ILE A 414 -13.45 26.28 -14.44
C ILE A 414 -13.92 24.82 -14.43
N ILE A 415 -14.98 24.51 -13.68
CA ILE A 415 -15.49 23.13 -13.59
C ILE A 415 -16.11 22.64 -14.89
N ASP A 416 -16.78 23.52 -15.62
CA ASP A 416 -17.37 23.18 -16.93
C ASP A 416 -16.29 22.93 -17.95
N THR A 417 -15.24 23.74 -17.93
CA THR A 417 -14.12 23.61 -18.84
C THR A 417 -13.41 22.27 -18.66
N VAL A 418 -13.12 21.85 -17.44
CA VAL A 418 -12.45 20.55 -17.21
C VAL A 418 -13.39 19.38 -17.56
N ILE A 419 -14.68 19.49 -17.29
CA ILE A 419 -15.68 18.47 -17.69
C ILE A 419 -15.76 18.36 -19.22
N ALA A 420 -15.81 19.48 -19.93
CA ALA A 420 -15.81 19.50 -21.39
C ALA A 420 -14.53 18.91 -21.98
N ALA A 421 -13.37 19.28 -21.45
CA ALA A 421 -12.07 18.76 -21.87
C ALA A 421 -11.94 17.23 -21.63
N SER A 422 -12.60 16.72 -20.59
CA SER A 422 -12.57 15.28 -20.27
C SER A 422 -13.62 14.45 -21.02
N LYS A 423 -14.59 15.13 -21.68
CA LYS A 423 -15.66 14.47 -22.45
C LYS A 423 -15.22 14.18 -23.90
N ASN A 424 -14.41 15.05 -24.48
CA ASN A 424 -13.95 14.95 -25.86
C ASN A 424 -12.89 13.88 -26.03
#